data_ce3562573030bebe04fb8e4252bdb47d
#
_entry.id   ce3562573030bebe04fb8e4252bdb47d
#
_cell.length_a   1.000
_cell.length_b   1.000
_cell.length_c   1.000
_cell.angle_alpha   90.00
_cell.angle_beta   90.00
_cell.angle_gamma   90.00
#
_symmetry.space_group_name_H-M   'P 1'
#
loop_
_entity.id
_entity.type
_entity.pdbx_description
1 polymer ?
#
loop_
_entity_poly.entity_id
_entity_poly.type
_entity_poly.pdbx_seq_one_letter_code
_entity_poly.pdbx_strand_id
1 'polypeptide(L)'
;MLNDLIKMFKLYRPGDDKEVTEYVEKYGERIVGKTADGRGFVYDNYDNTIWDLPKDEDLTKEVYSREFGRSLERALQLSGMTQYELADKTGISKIQISKYVRGKAIPTFYNVELMANALGLTPNDLRYF
;
A
#
# COMPACT_ATOMS: atom_id res chain seq x y z
N MET A 1 1.86 7.05 20.42
CA MET A 1 0.70 7.93 20.57
C MET A 1 -0.60 7.24 20.22
N LEU A 2 -0.85 6.85 18.98
CA LEU A 2 -2.09 6.14 18.64
C LEU A 2 -2.19 4.77 19.32
N ASN A 3 -1.08 4.03 19.40
CA ASN A 3 -1.03 2.75 20.10
C ASN A 3 -1.31 2.89 21.60
N ASP A 4 -0.90 4.00 22.21
CA ASP A 4 -1.22 4.28 23.60
C ASP A 4 -2.72 4.55 23.80
N LEU A 5 -3.35 5.24 22.87
CA LEU A 5 -4.79 5.46 22.87
C LEU A 5 -5.57 4.15 22.70
N ILE A 6 -5.08 3.25 21.85
CA ILE A 6 -5.68 1.93 21.67
C ILE A 6 -5.65 1.12 22.96
N LYS A 7 -4.56 1.22 23.74
CA LYS A 7 -4.45 0.55 25.05
C LYS A 7 -5.36 1.15 26.11
N MET A 8 -5.57 2.47 26.06
CA MET A 8 -6.42 3.18 27.03
C MET A 8 -7.91 3.06 26.72
N PHE A 9 -8.26 3.04 25.43
CA PHE A 9 -9.64 3.01 24.96
C PHE A 9 -9.76 1.88 23.93
N LYS A 10 -10.81 1.07 24.06
CA LYS A 10 -11.12 0.08 23.04
C LYS A 10 -11.55 0.79 21.76
N LEU A 11 -10.80 0.57 20.69
CA LEU A 11 -11.11 1.10 19.36
C LEU A 11 -11.57 -0.03 18.45
N TYR A 12 -12.51 0.27 17.60
CA TYR A 12 -13.11 -0.70 16.68
C TYR A 12 -12.96 -0.21 15.25
N ARG A 13 -12.70 -1.13 14.33
CA ARG A 13 -12.59 -0.75 12.93
C ARG A 13 -13.96 -0.50 12.33
N PRO A 14 -14.09 0.49 11.42
CA PRO A 14 -15.37 0.75 10.76
C PRO A 14 -15.84 -0.46 9.96
N GLY A 15 -17.13 -0.70 9.94
CA GLY A 15 -17.76 -1.71 9.10
C GLY A 15 -18.17 -2.98 9.85
N ASP A 16 -17.28 -3.61 10.63
CA ASP A 16 -17.60 -4.85 11.33
C ASP A 16 -17.36 -4.81 12.85
N ASP A 17 -16.94 -3.66 13.36
CA ASP A 17 -16.71 -3.41 14.79
C ASP A 17 -15.71 -4.38 15.46
N LYS A 18 -14.79 -4.95 14.69
CA LYS A 18 -13.69 -5.72 15.29
C LYS A 18 -12.75 -4.81 16.05
N GLU A 19 -12.36 -5.24 17.24
CA GLU A 19 -11.44 -4.48 18.09
C GLU A 19 -10.06 -4.36 17.43
N VAL A 20 -9.56 -3.11 17.36
CA VAL A 20 -8.22 -2.81 16.84
C VAL A 20 -7.25 -2.84 18.01
N THR A 21 -6.26 -3.70 17.96
CA THR A 21 -5.26 -3.87 19.02
C THR A 21 -3.93 -3.21 18.70
N GLU A 22 -3.67 -2.92 17.43
CA GLU A 22 -2.41 -2.33 17.00
C GLU A 22 -2.63 -1.46 15.76
N TYR A 23 -2.07 -0.27 15.79
CA TYR A 23 -1.96 0.60 14.63
C TYR A 23 -0.53 0.52 14.11
N VAL A 24 -0.36 0.12 12.88
CA VAL A 24 0.96 -0.07 12.29
C VAL A 24 1.42 1.18 11.56
N GLU A 25 0.62 1.69 10.64
CA GLU A 25 1.02 2.85 9.86
C GLU A 25 -0.18 3.51 9.18
N LYS A 26 0.01 4.79 8.78
CA LYS A 26 -0.97 5.55 8.02
C LYS A 26 -0.33 6.03 6.72
N TYR A 27 -0.96 5.73 5.59
CA TYR A 27 -0.55 6.16 4.26
C TYR A 27 -1.67 7.02 3.66
N GLY A 28 -1.57 8.35 3.81
CA GLY A 28 -2.60 9.24 3.30
C GLY A 28 -3.97 8.89 3.89
N GLU A 29 -4.89 8.48 3.03
CA GLU A 29 -6.25 8.09 3.42
C GLU A 29 -6.36 6.62 3.88
N ARG A 30 -5.25 5.89 3.95
CA ARG A 30 -5.25 4.47 4.30
C ARG A 30 -4.65 4.25 5.67
N ILE A 31 -5.29 3.41 6.43
CA ILE A 31 -4.88 3.07 7.79
C ILE A 31 -4.60 1.57 7.85
N VAL A 32 -3.49 1.22 8.46
CA VAL A 32 -3.08 -0.17 8.63
C VAL A 32 -3.03 -0.51 10.10
N GLY A 33 -3.63 -1.62 10.47
CA GLY A 33 -3.66 -2.03 11.86
C GLY A 33 -3.83 -3.53 12.01
N LYS A 34 -4.02 -3.96 13.25
CA LYS A 34 -4.30 -5.33 13.64
C LYS A 34 -5.55 -5.40 14.49
N THR A 35 -6.35 -6.43 14.29
CA THR A 35 -7.51 -6.73 15.13
C THR A 35 -7.15 -7.69 16.25
N ALA A 36 -8.06 -7.88 17.20
CA ALA A 36 -7.83 -8.72 18.39
C ALA A 36 -7.53 -10.18 18.07
N ASP A 37 -8.00 -10.67 16.91
CA ASP A 37 -7.70 -12.03 16.43
C ASP A 37 -6.30 -12.17 15.82
N GLY A 38 -5.48 -11.11 15.88
CA GLY A 38 -4.11 -11.12 15.38
C GLY A 38 -4.00 -10.89 13.88
N ARG A 39 -5.09 -10.57 13.22
CA ARG A 39 -5.11 -10.38 11.77
C ARG A 39 -4.88 -8.92 11.39
N GLY A 40 -3.98 -8.70 10.44
CA GLY A 40 -3.76 -7.39 9.88
C GLY A 40 -4.87 -6.97 8.92
N PHE A 41 -5.07 -5.68 8.77
CA PHE A 41 -6.03 -5.12 7.82
C PHE A 41 -5.55 -3.79 7.26
N VAL A 42 -6.07 -3.44 6.09
CA VAL A 42 -5.93 -2.10 5.51
C VAL A 42 -7.32 -1.50 5.39
N TYR A 43 -7.52 -0.31 5.94
CA TYR A 43 -8.74 0.46 5.78
C TYR A 43 -8.47 1.67 4.91
N ASP A 44 -9.21 1.80 3.81
CA ASP A 44 -9.14 2.95 2.93
C ASP A 44 -10.29 3.91 3.28
N ASN A 45 -9.94 5.05 3.86
CA ASN A 45 -10.93 6.05 4.32
C ASN A 45 -11.58 6.80 3.16
N TYR A 46 -10.98 6.75 1.97
CA TYR A 46 -11.53 7.43 0.79
C TYR A 46 -12.79 6.73 0.27
N ASP A 47 -12.74 5.40 0.13
CA ASP A 47 -13.85 4.61 -0.40
C ASP A 47 -14.51 3.69 0.64
N ASN A 48 -14.07 3.75 1.91
CA ASN A 48 -14.55 2.93 3.02
C ASN A 48 -14.39 1.43 2.79
N THR A 49 -13.35 1.02 2.07
CA THR A 49 -13.06 -0.41 1.87
C THR A 49 -12.10 -0.93 2.94
N ILE A 50 -12.25 -2.20 3.28
CA ILE A 50 -11.41 -2.90 4.24
C ILE A 50 -10.90 -4.18 3.59
N TRP A 51 -9.59 -4.43 3.71
CA TRP A 51 -8.98 -5.70 3.31
C TRP A 51 -8.39 -6.37 4.53
N ASP A 52 -8.74 -7.62 4.74
CA ASP A 52 -8.00 -8.45 5.69
C ASP A 52 -6.74 -9.00 5.01
N LEU A 53 -5.63 -8.91 5.71
CA LEU A 53 -4.36 -9.46 5.24
C LEU A 53 -4.22 -10.92 5.67
N PRO A 54 -3.43 -11.73 4.96
CA PRO A 54 -3.16 -13.09 5.38
C PRO A 54 -2.61 -13.14 6.80
N LYS A 55 -3.07 -14.12 7.56
CA LYS A 55 -2.54 -14.40 8.89
C LYS A 55 -1.11 -14.89 8.75
N ASP A 56 -0.23 -14.63 9.63
CA ASP A 56 1.17 -15.09 9.62
C ASP A 56 2.07 -14.46 8.56
N GLU A 57 1.58 -13.45 7.81
CA GLU A 57 2.41 -12.69 6.89
C GLU A 57 3.13 -11.56 7.62
N ASP A 58 4.25 -11.10 7.04
CA ASP A 58 4.90 -9.87 7.48
C ASP A 58 3.97 -8.70 7.11
N LEU A 59 3.24 -8.21 8.10
CA LEU A 59 2.24 -7.18 7.91
C LEU A 59 2.79 -5.92 7.24
N THR A 60 3.95 -5.47 7.66
CA THR A 60 4.57 -4.26 7.11
C THR A 60 4.92 -4.44 5.64
N LYS A 61 5.49 -5.59 5.32
CA LYS A 61 5.90 -5.93 3.96
C LYS A 61 4.70 -6.09 3.03
N GLU A 62 3.69 -6.81 3.48
CA GLU A 62 2.45 -7.02 2.71
C GLU A 62 1.75 -5.69 2.44
N VAL A 63 1.64 -4.85 3.45
CA VAL A 63 1.02 -3.53 3.33
C VAL A 63 1.79 -2.66 2.34
N TYR A 64 3.10 -2.60 2.47
CA TYR A 64 3.93 -1.80 1.58
C TYR A 64 3.75 -2.23 0.13
N SER A 65 3.76 -3.54 -0.14
CA SER A 65 3.57 -4.07 -1.49
C SER A 65 2.22 -3.67 -2.08
N ARG A 66 1.15 -3.79 -1.32
CA ARG A 66 -0.20 -3.43 -1.77
C ARG A 66 -0.35 -1.94 -2.00
N GLU A 67 0.13 -1.13 -1.06
CA GLU A 67 0.01 0.32 -1.15
C GLU A 67 0.82 0.88 -2.31
N PHE A 68 2.03 0.39 -2.49
CA PHE A 68 2.85 0.77 -3.62
C PHE A 68 2.19 0.40 -4.95
N GLY A 69 1.65 -0.82 -5.05
CA GLY A 69 0.97 -1.28 -6.26
C GLY A 69 -0.22 -0.40 -6.62
N ARG A 70 -1.02 0.01 -5.65
CA ARG A 70 -2.16 0.92 -5.88
C ARG A 70 -1.71 2.31 -6.29
N SER A 71 -0.68 2.83 -5.66
CA SER A 71 -0.11 4.13 -6.03
C SER A 71 0.45 4.11 -7.45
N LEU A 72 1.18 3.07 -7.81
CA LEU A 72 1.72 2.90 -9.16
C LEU A 72 0.60 2.81 -10.20
N GLU A 73 -0.41 2.02 -9.96
CA GLU A 73 -1.55 1.91 -10.87
C GLU A 73 -2.25 3.25 -11.07
N ARG A 74 -2.48 3.98 -9.98
CA ARG A 74 -3.09 5.32 -10.03
C ARG A 74 -2.23 6.30 -10.83
N ALA A 75 -0.92 6.29 -10.61
CA ALA A 75 0.01 7.15 -11.35
C ALA A 75 0.01 6.83 -12.84
N LEU A 76 -0.03 5.55 -13.21
CA LEU A 76 -0.15 5.12 -14.60
C LEU A 76 -1.45 5.61 -15.24
N GLN A 77 -2.57 5.46 -14.57
CA GLN A 77 -3.87 5.91 -15.06
C GLN A 77 -3.90 7.42 -15.30
N LEU A 78 -3.40 8.19 -14.35
CA LEU A 78 -3.40 9.65 -14.45
C LEU A 78 -2.42 10.17 -15.50
N SER A 79 -1.32 9.48 -15.74
CA SER A 79 -0.35 9.85 -16.78
C SER A 79 -0.74 9.34 -18.17
N GLY A 80 -1.76 8.49 -18.27
CA GLY A 80 -2.15 7.86 -19.52
C GLY A 80 -1.12 6.84 -20.04
N MET A 81 -0.26 6.34 -19.16
CA MET A 81 0.80 5.39 -19.50
C MET A 81 0.37 3.97 -19.19
N THR A 82 0.68 3.03 -20.09
CA THR A 82 0.45 1.61 -19.87
C THR A 82 1.63 1.00 -19.09
N GLN A 83 1.41 -0.18 -18.50
CA GLN A 83 2.50 -0.94 -17.87
C GLN A 83 3.59 -1.29 -18.87
N TYR A 84 3.22 -1.57 -20.10
CA TYR A 84 4.15 -1.87 -21.18
C TYR A 84 5.06 -0.68 -21.49
N GLU A 85 4.47 0.51 -21.60
CA GLU A 85 5.23 1.74 -21.84
C GLU A 85 6.17 2.07 -20.67
N LEU A 86 5.73 1.84 -19.45
CA LEU A 86 6.59 2.03 -18.28
C LEU A 86 7.76 1.07 -18.29
N ALA A 87 7.53 -0.20 -18.62
CA ALA A 87 8.58 -1.20 -18.76
C ALA A 87 9.60 -0.77 -19.82
N ASP A 88 9.12 -0.29 -20.95
CA ASP A 88 9.98 0.16 -22.06
C ASP A 88 10.84 1.36 -21.64
N LYS A 89 10.28 2.33 -20.93
CA LYS A 89 10.99 3.52 -20.48
C LYS A 89 12.00 3.27 -19.37
N THR A 90 11.74 2.29 -18.51
CA THR A 90 12.56 2.03 -17.33
C THR A 90 13.60 0.92 -17.54
N GLY A 91 13.39 0.04 -18.53
CA GLY A 91 14.16 -1.18 -18.67
C GLY A 91 13.78 -2.28 -17.69
N ILE A 92 12.78 -2.05 -16.82
CA ILE A 92 12.24 -3.08 -15.95
C ILE A 92 11.30 -3.96 -16.78
N SER A 93 11.35 -5.28 -16.58
CA SER A 93 10.47 -6.17 -17.35
C SER A 93 9.00 -5.91 -17.07
N LYS A 94 8.15 -6.12 -18.06
CA LYS A 94 6.70 -5.97 -17.91
C LYS A 94 6.15 -6.92 -16.85
N ILE A 95 6.73 -8.12 -16.75
CA ILE A 95 6.34 -9.10 -15.71
C ILE A 95 6.60 -8.52 -14.32
N GLN A 96 7.72 -7.88 -14.11
CA GLN A 96 8.07 -7.27 -12.83
C GLN A 96 7.18 -6.06 -12.52
N ILE A 97 6.93 -5.21 -13.50
CA ILE A 97 5.99 -4.08 -13.35
C ILE A 97 4.59 -4.60 -12.96
N SER A 98 4.12 -5.64 -13.62
CA SER A 98 2.82 -6.27 -13.31
C SER A 98 2.79 -6.81 -11.87
N LYS A 99 3.89 -7.40 -11.39
CA LYS A 99 3.99 -7.85 -10.00
C LYS A 99 3.88 -6.68 -9.02
N TYR A 100 4.51 -5.56 -9.31
CA TYR A 100 4.41 -4.37 -8.48
C TYR A 100 2.97 -3.85 -8.41
N VAL A 101 2.32 -3.70 -9.56
CA VAL A 101 0.93 -3.21 -9.63
C VAL A 101 -0.02 -4.13 -8.86
N ARG A 102 0.19 -5.44 -8.92
CA ARG A 102 -0.65 -6.41 -8.21
C ARG A 102 -0.31 -6.57 -6.73
N GLY A 103 0.69 -5.84 -6.24
CA GLY A 103 1.11 -5.96 -4.84
C GLY A 103 1.78 -7.28 -4.50
N LYS A 104 2.44 -7.92 -5.47
CA LYS A 104 3.09 -9.23 -5.30
C LYS A 104 4.59 -9.15 -5.06
N ALA A 105 5.18 -7.97 -5.16
CA ALA A 105 6.61 -7.76 -4.94
C ALA A 105 6.86 -6.37 -4.38
N ILE A 106 7.92 -6.24 -3.60
CA ILE A 106 8.41 -4.96 -3.10
C ILE A 106 9.47 -4.47 -4.08
N PRO A 107 9.31 -3.26 -4.66
CA PRO A 107 10.34 -2.72 -5.54
C PRO A 107 11.58 -2.33 -4.75
N THR A 108 12.75 -2.46 -5.37
CA THR A 108 13.96 -1.87 -4.84
C THR A 108 13.87 -0.34 -4.91
N PHE A 109 14.64 0.34 -4.09
CA PHE A 109 14.71 1.81 -4.15
C PHE A 109 15.11 2.28 -5.56
N TYR A 110 16.03 1.60 -6.18
CA TYR A 110 16.48 1.89 -7.55
C TYR A 110 15.33 1.79 -8.56
N ASN A 111 14.52 0.75 -8.48
CA ASN A 111 13.38 0.59 -9.38
C ASN A 111 12.29 1.64 -9.13
N VAL A 112 12.09 2.05 -7.87
CA VAL A 112 11.18 3.15 -7.55
C VAL A 112 11.65 4.45 -8.21
N GLU A 113 12.95 4.74 -8.16
CA GLU A 113 13.52 5.92 -8.83
C GLU A 113 13.30 5.89 -10.34
N LEU A 114 13.56 4.74 -10.97
CA LEU A 114 13.38 4.59 -12.41
C LEU A 114 11.92 4.84 -12.83
N MET A 115 10.99 4.24 -12.10
CA MET A 115 9.56 4.38 -12.38
C MET A 115 9.08 5.82 -12.13
N ALA A 116 9.51 6.42 -11.04
CA ALA A 116 9.15 7.80 -10.72
C ALA A 116 9.65 8.76 -11.79
N ASN A 117 10.89 8.63 -12.21
CA ASN A 117 11.46 9.46 -13.29
C ASN A 117 10.68 9.31 -14.59
N ALA A 118 10.32 8.09 -14.96
CA ALA A 118 9.54 7.84 -16.17
C ALA A 118 8.14 8.47 -16.11
N LEU A 119 7.57 8.59 -14.92
CA LEU A 119 6.25 9.18 -14.67
C LEU A 119 6.31 10.68 -14.39
N GLY A 120 7.50 11.27 -14.33
CA GLY A 120 7.67 12.70 -14.00
C GLY A 120 7.42 13.01 -12.52
N LEU A 121 7.62 12.04 -11.65
CA LEU A 121 7.39 12.17 -10.21
C LEU A 121 8.69 11.99 -9.43
N THR A 122 8.70 12.41 -8.17
CA THR A 122 9.75 12.01 -7.24
C THR A 122 9.42 10.61 -6.69
N PRO A 123 10.41 9.87 -6.16
CA PRO A 123 10.12 8.58 -5.51
C PRO A 123 9.08 8.70 -4.40
N ASN A 124 9.13 9.76 -3.62
CA ASN A 124 8.19 9.99 -2.54
C ASN A 124 6.76 10.24 -3.04
N ASP A 125 6.63 11.02 -4.12
CA ASP A 125 5.33 11.25 -4.76
C ASP A 125 4.73 9.94 -5.28
N LEU A 126 5.55 9.08 -5.88
CA LEU A 126 5.08 7.80 -6.39
C LEU A 126 4.60 6.87 -5.28
N ARG A 127 5.30 6.85 -4.15
CA ARG A 127 4.93 6.00 -3.01
C ARG A 127 3.60 6.33 -2.37
N TYR A 128 3.21 7.60 -2.41
CA TYR A 128 1.99 8.10 -1.76
C TYR A 128 0.98 8.66 -2.76
N PHE A 129 1.13 8.30 -3.99
CA PHE A 129 0.24 8.75 -5.05
C PHE A 129 -1.16 8.12 -4.92
#